data_fa552578c73809afafa76cbfa97b5c82
#
_entry.id   fa552578c73809afafa76cbfa97b5c82
#
_cell.length_a   1.000
_cell.length_b   1.000
_cell.length_c   1.000
_cell.angle_alpha   90.00
_cell.angle_beta   90.00
_cell.angle_gamma   90.00
#
_symmetry.space_group_name_H-M   'P 1'
#
loop_
_entity.id
_entity.type
_entity.pdbx_description
1 polymer ?
#
loop_
_entity_poly.entity_id
_entity_poly.type
_entity_poly.pdbx_seq_one_letter_code
_entity_poly.pdbx_strand_id
1 'polypeptide(L)'
;EEGDCPCAKRILPDYKGDRMGTWNSRGLRGSTLEDMINRTNERYQEQKLALIQKIPTPITPVKMDKEHRHITLAYFDQRSTVDYIGVVQGIPVCFDAKECVADTFPLQNVHEHQVEFMQAFERQEGIAFLLIYYSARHILYYMRCEELLTYVKRAENGGRKSIRFDELDPRFFLNLKNGYLVPYLDGINLDLTVREELDK
;
A
#
# COMPACT_ATOMS: atom_id res chain seq x y z
N GLU A 1 -21.06 -30.28 -2.03
CA GLU A 1 -20.33 -29.62 -0.91
C GLU A 1 -19.68 -28.39 -1.50
N GLU A 2 -20.40 -27.26 -1.40
CA GLU A 2 -19.91 -25.94 -1.78
C GLU A 2 -18.88 -25.54 -0.75
N GLY A 3 -17.62 -25.45 -1.20
CA GLY A 3 -16.52 -25.01 -0.36
C GLY A 3 -16.62 -23.51 -0.11
N ASP A 4 -16.94 -23.11 1.13
CA ASP A 4 -16.84 -21.75 1.60
C ASP A 4 -15.44 -21.19 1.31
N CYS A 5 -15.35 -20.26 0.40
CA CYS A 5 -14.13 -19.50 0.15
C CYS A 5 -13.75 -18.73 1.44
N PRO A 6 -12.53 -18.88 1.98
CA PRO A 6 -12.14 -18.17 3.20
C PRO A 6 -12.15 -16.65 3.08
N CYS A 7 -12.22 -16.11 1.86
CA CYS A 7 -12.22 -14.66 1.55
C CYS A 7 -13.51 -13.93 1.93
N ALA A 8 -14.60 -14.63 2.20
CA ALA A 8 -15.92 -14.03 2.46
C ALA A 8 -16.10 -13.43 3.87
N LYS A 9 -15.04 -13.30 4.67
CA LYS A 9 -15.15 -12.69 6.00
C LYS A 9 -14.85 -11.20 5.92
N ARG A 10 -15.87 -10.35 6.11
CA ARG A 10 -15.71 -8.92 6.36
C ARG A 10 -14.62 -8.71 7.41
N ILE A 11 -13.58 -7.96 7.07
CA ILE A 11 -12.39 -7.71 7.91
C ILE A 11 -12.72 -6.88 9.15
N LEU A 12 -13.84 -6.13 9.17
CA LEU A 12 -14.19 -5.31 10.33
C LEU A 12 -15.65 -5.49 10.72
N PRO A 13 -15.93 -5.79 12.00
CA PRO A 13 -17.26 -5.51 12.57
C PRO A 13 -17.51 -4.00 12.54
N ASP A 14 -18.77 -3.58 12.42
CA ASP A 14 -19.22 -2.19 12.33
C ASP A 14 -18.40 -1.24 13.23
N TYR A 15 -17.39 -0.61 12.66
CA TYR A 15 -16.53 0.32 13.36
C TYR A 15 -17.18 1.70 13.38
N LYS A 16 -17.89 2.02 14.44
CA LYS A 16 -18.44 3.36 14.70
C LYS A 16 -17.34 4.26 15.24
N GLY A 17 -16.76 5.08 14.38
CA GLY A 17 -15.73 6.05 14.75
C GLY A 17 -16.18 7.48 14.53
N ASP A 18 -16.33 8.20 15.62
CA ASP A 18 -16.54 9.65 15.63
C ASP A 18 -15.21 10.40 15.56
N ARG A 19 -15.15 11.36 14.68
CA ARG A 19 -14.23 12.49 14.43
C ARG A 19 -13.39 12.37 13.17
N MET A 20 -13.76 13.17 12.19
CA MET A 20 -12.94 13.46 11.03
C MET A 20 -11.73 14.30 11.44
N GLY A 21 -10.53 13.73 11.33
CA GLY A 21 -9.28 14.47 11.39
C GLY A 21 -8.97 15.10 10.02
N THR A 22 -8.28 16.23 10.02
CA THR A 22 -7.80 16.86 8.78
C THR A 22 -6.31 16.61 8.62
N TRP A 23 -5.84 16.40 7.38
CA TRP A 23 -4.42 16.24 7.02
C TRP A 23 -3.53 17.42 7.45
N ASN A 24 -4.15 18.57 7.79
CA ASN A 24 -3.48 19.77 8.28
C ASN A 24 -3.25 19.79 9.80
N SER A 25 -3.48 18.69 10.52
CA SER A 25 -3.22 18.64 11.97
C SER A 25 -1.73 18.87 12.27
N ARG A 26 -1.42 19.50 13.41
CA ARG A 26 -0.03 19.83 13.81
C ARG A 26 0.90 18.62 13.87
N GLY A 27 0.36 17.41 14.10
CA GLY A 27 1.11 16.15 14.18
C GLY A 27 1.57 15.61 12.83
N LEU A 28 1.08 16.15 11.72
CA LEU A 28 1.39 15.67 10.35
C LEU A 28 2.37 16.56 9.58
N ARG A 29 2.66 17.76 10.08
CA ARG A 29 3.61 18.64 9.41
C ARG A 29 5.02 18.07 9.47
N GLY A 30 5.58 17.72 8.29
CA GLY A 30 6.92 17.17 8.15
C GLY A 30 7.02 15.65 8.31
N SER A 31 5.91 14.93 8.51
CA SER A 31 5.92 13.46 8.45
C SER A 31 5.90 12.99 6.99
N THR A 32 6.78 12.05 6.65
CA THR A 32 6.77 11.37 5.36
C THR A 32 5.59 10.39 5.29
N LEU A 33 5.20 9.97 4.06
CA LEU A 33 4.19 8.93 3.89
C LEU A 33 4.57 7.65 4.64
N GLU A 34 5.84 7.28 4.60
CA GLU A 34 6.38 6.12 5.31
C GLU A 34 6.17 6.22 6.82
N ASP A 35 6.46 7.37 7.45
CA ASP A 35 6.23 7.58 8.88
C ASP A 35 4.74 7.44 9.24
N MET A 36 3.87 7.96 8.39
CA MET A 36 2.42 7.85 8.57
C MET A 36 1.94 6.40 8.51
N ILE A 37 2.45 5.62 7.55
CA ILE A 37 2.15 4.19 7.41
C ILE A 37 2.66 3.42 8.63
N ASN A 38 3.91 3.63 9.04
CA ASN A 38 4.50 2.93 10.18
C ASN A 38 3.70 3.15 11.47
N ARG A 39 3.31 4.39 11.77
CA ARG A 39 2.45 4.71 12.92
C ARG A 39 1.06 4.06 12.82
N THR A 40 0.52 3.96 11.61
CA THR A 40 -0.76 3.28 11.38
C THR A 40 -0.62 1.79 11.62
N ASN A 41 0.47 1.17 11.14
CA ASN A 41 0.76 -0.25 11.32
C ASN A 41 0.94 -0.61 12.80
N GLU A 42 1.65 0.22 13.58
CA GLU A 42 1.77 0.06 15.04
C GLU A 42 0.39 0.02 15.71
N ARG A 43 -0.50 0.96 15.38
CA ARG A 43 -1.86 0.98 15.92
C ARG A 43 -2.71 -0.21 15.51
N TYR A 44 -2.60 -0.64 14.23
CA TYR A 44 -3.30 -1.85 13.78
C TYR A 44 -2.81 -3.09 14.51
N GLN A 45 -1.52 -3.19 14.77
CA GLN A 45 -0.94 -4.29 15.54
C GLN A 45 -1.43 -4.28 17.00
N GLU A 46 -1.40 -3.11 17.69
CA GLU A 46 -1.91 -2.93 19.04
C GLU A 46 -3.38 -3.35 19.17
N GLN A 47 -4.19 -3.03 18.17
CA GLN A 47 -5.61 -3.38 18.10
C GLN A 47 -5.89 -4.77 17.53
N LYS A 48 -4.84 -5.54 17.19
CA LYS A 48 -4.93 -6.89 16.60
C LYS A 48 -5.73 -6.92 15.29
N LEU A 49 -5.70 -5.86 14.51
CA LEU A 49 -6.37 -5.75 13.22
C LEU A 49 -5.49 -6.23 12.06
N ALA A 50 -4.19 -5.95 12.13
CA ALA A 50 -3.23 -6.34 11.12
C ALA A 50 -1.83 -6.51 11.74
N LEU A 51 -1.01 -7.33 11.11
CA LEU A 51 0.42 -7.42 11.37
C LEU A 51 1.15 -7.16 10.06
N ILE A 52 1.72 -5.97 9.93
CA ILE A 52 2.39 -5.51 8.71
C ILE A 52 3.85 -5.20 9.04
N GLN A 53 4.74 -5.68 8.21
CA GLN A 53 6.17 -5.43 8.32
C GLN A 53 6.67 -4.63 7.12
N LYS A 54 7.50 -3.62 7.40
CA LYS A 54 8.29 -2.95 6.36
C LYS A 54 9.39 -3.89 5.90
N ILE A 55 9.55 -4.04 4.59
CA ILE A 55 10.64 -4.83 3.99
C ILE A 55 11.89 -3.94 3.91
N PRO A 56 12.97 -4.30 4.61
CA PRO A 56 14.22 -3.55 4.51
C PRO A 56 14.86 -3.76 3.14
N THR A 57 15.55 -2.73 2.64
CA THR A 57 16.37 -2.88 1.44
C THR A 57 17.49 -3.88 1.72
N PRO A 58 17.58 -5.00 0.97
CA PRO A 58 18.63 -6.00 1.20
C PRO A 58 19.99 -5.46 0.83
N ILE A 59 20.94 -5.57 1.77
CA ILE A 59 22.34 -5.18 1.56
C ILE A 59 23.27 -6.34 1.91
N THR A 60 24.32 -6.53 1.11
CA THR A 60 25.39 -7.48 1.42
C THR A 60 26.63 -6.74 1.89
N PRO A 61 27.04 -6.95 3.16
CA PRO A 61 28.22 -6.30 3.69
C PRO A 61 29.51 -6.85 3.04
N VAL A 62 30.37 -5.96 2.58
CA VAL A 62 31.73 -6.30 2.06
C VAL A 62 32.78 -6.10 3.13
N LYS A 63 32.65 -5.04 3.92
CA LYS A 63 33.57 -4.74 5.02
C LYS A 63 32.76 -4.37 6.27
N MET A 64 33.17 -4.95 7.39
CA MET A 64 32.60 -4.67 8.71
C MET A 64 33.70 -4.20 9.64
N ASP A 65 33.45 -3.13 10.37
CA ASP A 65 34.23 -2.78 11.54
C ASP A 65 33.74 -3.63 12.73
N LYS A 66 34.60 -4.53 13.20
CA LYS A 66 34.22 -5.47 14.28
C LYS A 66 34.26 -4.81 15.66
N GLU A 67 35.06 -3.73 15.85
CA GLU A 67 35.11 -3.02 17.12
C GLU A 67 33.85 -2.20 17.36
N HIS A 68 33.40 -1.46 16.34
CA HIS A 68 32.25 -0.57 16.45
C HIS A 68 30.93 -1.17 15.92
N ARG A 69 30.96 -2.43 15.47
CA ARG A 69 29.78 -3.18 14.96
C ARG A 69 29.00 -2.45 13.86
N HIS A 70 29.69 -1.74 12.97
CA HIS A 70 29.04 -1.10 11.83
C HIS A 70 29.63 -1.58 10.48
N ILE A 71 28.81 -1.46 9.45
CA ILE A 71 29.19 -1.82 8.08
C ILE A 71 29.88 -0.60 7.46
N THR A 72 31.14 -0.77 7.04
CA THR A 72 31.92 0.30 6.38
C THR A 72 31.81 0.29 4.87
N LEU A 73 31.43 -0.85 4.29
CA LEU A 73 31.17 -1.01 2.86
C LEU A 73 30.15 -2.12 2.65
N ALA A 74 29.10 -1.84 1.90
CA ALA A 74 28.10 -2.81 1.46
C ALA A 74 27.63 -2.46 0.04
N TYR A 75 27.03 -3.43 -0.65
CA TYR A 75 26.31 -3.21 -1.89
C TYR A 75 24.86 -3.70 -1.75
N PHE A 76 23.96 -3.16 -2.57
CA PHE A 76 22.60 -3.64 -2.66
C PHE A 76 22.59 -5.01 -3.33
N ASP A 77 22.03 -6.01 -2.65
CA ASP A 77 22.05 -7.41 -3.11
C ASP A 77 20.99 -7.64 -4.19
N GLN A 78 19.77 -7.26 -3.87
CA GLN A 78 18.62 -7.40 -4.76
C GLN A 78 17.74 -6.13 -4.70
N ARG A 79 16.92 -5.95 -5.71
CA ARG A 79 15.88 -4.92 -5.65
C ARG A 79 14.78 -5.37 -4.71
N SER A 80 14.35 -4.49 -3.80
CA SER A 80 13.19 -4.73 -2.96
C SER A 80 11.96 -4.97 -3.85
N THR A 81 11.12 -5.94 -3.50
CA THR A 81 9.91 -6.26 -4.27
C THR A 81 8.80 -5.23 -4.04
N VAL A 82 8.41 -5.05 -2.78
CA VAL A 82 7.44 -4.05 -2.30
C VAL A 82 7.92 -3.50 -0.97
N ASP A 83 7.35 -2.38 -0.52
CA ASP A 83 7.79 -1.75 0.74
C ASP A 83 7.24 -2.44 1.99
N TYR A 84 6.05 -3.04 1.90
CA TYR A 84 5.33 -3.62 3.04
C TYR A 84 4.71 -4.97 2.68
N ILE A 85 4.75 -5.90 3.64
CA ILE A 85 4.09 -7.21 3.55
C ILE A 85 3.54 -7.60 4.92
N GLY A 86 2.47 -8.36 4.95
CA GLY A 86 1.91 -8.85 6.20
C GLY A 86 0.60 -9.57 6.04
N VAL A 87 -0.18 -9.55 7.11
CA VAL A 87 -1.46 -10.25 7.19
C VAL A 87 -2.51 -9.36 7.86
N VAL A 88 -3.71 -9.34 7.29
CA VAL A 88 -4.88 -8.65 7.82
C VAL A 88 -5.98 -9.66 8.05
N GLN A 89 -6.28 -10.00 9.33
CA GLN A 89 -7.36 -10.93 9.70
C GLN A 89 -7.32 -12.27 8.93
N GLY A 90 -6.13 -12.79 8.67
CA GLY A 90 -5.92 -14.05 7.92
C GLY A 90 -5.71 -13.88 6.42
N ILE A 91 -5.89 -12.68 5.87
CA ILE A 91 -5.66 -12.38 4.45
C ILE A 91 -4.23 -11.87 4.28
N PRO A 92 -3.40 -12.50 3.44
CA PRO A 92 -2.09 -11.98 3.08
C PRO A 92 -2.23 -10.65 2.35
N VAL A 93 -1.40 -9.67 2.69
CA VAL A 93 -1.39 -8.36 2.02
C VAL A 93 0.03 -7.92 1.71
N CYS A 94 0.21 -7.26 0.58
CA CYS A 94 1.44 -6.56 0.26
C CYS A 94 1.14 -5.23 -0.42
N PHE A 95 1.98 -4.23 -0.18
CA PHE A 95 1.80 -2.94 -0.84
C PHE A 95 3.09 -2.14 -0.93
N ASP A 96 3.07 -1.23 -1.88
CA ASP A 96 4.12 -0.25 -2.07
C ASP A 96 3.57 1.16 -1.81
N ALA A 97 4.41 2.09 -1.40
CA ALA A 97 4.00 3.45 -1.05
C ALA A 97 4.76 4.47 -1.91
N LYS A 98 4.02 5.35 -2.56
CA LYS A 98 4.57 6.38 -3.43
C LYS A 98 4.04 7.75 -3.07
N GLU A 99 4.90 8.74 -3.12
CA GLU A 99 4.52 10.15 -2.97
C GLU A 99 4.56 10.85 -4.32
N CYS A 100 3.54 11.66 -4.59
CA CYS A 100 3.42 12.44 -5.81
C CYS A 100 3.02 13.88 -5.48
N VAL A 101 3.81 14.85 -5.91
CA VAL A 101 3.49 16.27 -5.71
C VAL A 101 2.49 16.76 -6.76
N ALA A 102 2.63 16.28 -8.01
CA ALA A 102 1.80 16.69 -9.12
C ALA A 102 0.47 15.93 -9.18
N ASP A 103 -0.52 16.48 -9.92
CA ASP A 103 -1.80 15.82 -10.20
C ASP A 103 -1.70 14.68 -11.22
N THR A 104 -0.49 14.33 -11.62
CA THR A 104 -0.22 13.27 -12.58
C THR A 104 0.85 12.36 -12.02
N PHE A 105 0.49 11.10 -11.79
CA PHE A 105 1.39 10.08 -11.26
C PHE A 105 2.11 9.38 -12.41
N PRO A 106 3.46 9.48 -12.51
CA PRO A 106 4.22 8.80 -13.54
C PRO A 106 4.31 7.29 -13.27
N LEU A 107 3.96 6.45 -14.24
CA LEU A 107 4.05 4.99 -14.10
C LEU A 107 5.48 4.48 -13.90
N GLN A 108 6.49 5.23 -14.36
CA GLN A 108 7.91 4.93 -14.12
C GLN A 108 8.30 4.89 -12.63
N ASN A 109 7.48 5.47 -11.75
CA ASN A 109 7.68 5.42 -10.29
C ASN A 109 7.34 4.03 -9.71
N VAL A 110 6.65 3.19 -10.46
CA VAL A 110 6.41 1.78 -10.12
C VAL A 110 7.27 0.93 -11.03
N HIS A 111 8.22 0.20 -10.45
CA HIS A 111 9.13 -0.63 -11.22
C HIS A 111 8.44 -1.93 -11.67
N GLU A 112 8.86 -2.45 -12.82
CA GLU A 112 8.32 -3.68 -13.40
C GLU A 112 8.33 -4.86 -12.41
N HIS A 113 9.46 -5.08 -11.71
CA HIS A 113 9.58 -6.14 -10.71
C HIS A 113 8.60 -5.99 -9.52
N GLN A 114 8.18 -4.75 -9.18
CA GLN A 114 7.15 -4.51 -8.16
C GLN A 114 5.77 -4.96 -8.69
N VAL A 115 5.45 -4.61 -9.93
CA VAL A 115 4.21 -5.02 -10.59
C VAL A 115 4.15 -6.55 -10.72
N GLU A 116 5.22 -7.19 -11.17
CA GLU A 116 5.32 -8.64 -11.28
C GLU A 116 5.12 -9.34 -9.93
N PHE A 117 5.73 -8.80 -8.87
CA PHE A 117 5.57 -9.33 -7.52
C PHE A 117 4.12 -9.20 -7.03
N MET A 118 3.50 -8.03 -7.19
CA MET A 118 2.09 -7.79 -6.81
C MET A 118 1.16 -8.76 -7.55
N GLN A 119 1.36 -8.98 -8.85
CA GLN A 119 0.59 -9.96 -9.62
C GLN A 119 0.80 -11.40 -9.12
N ALA A 120 2.06 -11.77 -8.81
CA ALA A 120 2.36 -13.08 -8.28
C ALA A 120 1.71 -13.31 -6.91
N PHE A 121 1.67 -12.25 -6.09
CA PHE A 121 1.05 -12.26 -4.78
C PHE A 121 -0.48 -12.45 -4.86
N GLU A 122 -1.14 -11.75 -5.78
CA GLU A 122 -2.58 -11.91 -6.01
C GLU A 122 -2.94 -13.30 -6.58
N ARG A 123 -2.07 -13.91 -7.39
CA ARG A 123 -2.27 -15.30 -7.83
C ARG A 123 -2.22 -16.32 -6.69
N GLN A 124 -1.72 -15.93 -5.53
CA GLN A 124 -1.74 -16.73 -4.30
C GLN A 124 -2.89 -16.31 -3.36
N GLU A 125 -3.93 -15.67 -3.91
CA GLU A 125 -5.11 -15.19 -3.18
C GLU A 125 -4.81 -14.11 -2.12
N GLY A 126 -3.66 -13.45 -2.23
CA GLY A 126 -3.34 -12.27 -1.44
C GLY A 126 -3.95 -11.00 -2.04
N ILE A 127 -3.93 -9.91 -1.29
CA ILE A 127 -4.32 -8.59 -1.75
C ILE A 127 -3.06 -7.74 -1.94
N ALA A 128 -2.86 -7.23 -3.16
CA ALA A 128 -1.77 -6.34 -3.49
C ALA A 128 -2.32 -4.97 -3.91
N PHE A 129 -1.70 -3.89 -3.43
CA PHE A 129 -2.12 -2.52 -3.77
C PHE A 129 -0.97 -1.54 -3.71
N LEU A 130 -1.19 -0.36 -4.27
CA LEU A 130 -0.29 0.77 -4.22
C LEU A 130 -0.96 1.90 -3.43
N LEU A 131 -0.26 2.48 -2.45
CA LEU A 131 -0.67 3.69 -1.78
C LEU A 131 0.00 4.90 -2.44
N ILE A 132 -0.80 5.83 -2.96
CA ILE A 132 -0.29 7.07 -3.56
C ILE A 132 -0.70 8.25 -2.70
N TYR A 133 0.28 8.98 -2.18
CA TYR A 133 0.03 10.23 -1.47
C TYR A 133 0.26 11.43 -2.39
N TYR A 134 -0.83 12.10 -2.76
CA TYR A 134 -0.78 13.37 -3.49
C TYR A 134 -0.53 14.50 -2.49
N SER A 135 0.75 14.82 -2.27
CA SER A 135 1.18 15.69 -1.17
C SER A 135 0.69 17.14 -1.33
N ALA A 136 0.61 17.70 -2.55
CA ALA A 136 0.06 19.02 -2.79
C ALA A 136 -1.44 19.12 -2.47
N ARG A 137 -2.17 18.01 -2.54
CA ARG A 137 -3.61 17.93 -2.21
C ARG A 137 -3.88 17.40 -0.80
N HIS A 138 -2.86 16.87 -0.13
CA HIS A 138 -3.01 16.14 1.13
C HIS A 138 -4.05 15.01 1.06
N ILE A 139 -4.01 14.25 -0.03
CA ILE A 139 -4.96 13.16 -0.30
C ILE A 139 -4.20 11.86 -0.53
N LEU A 140 -4.67 10.78 0.08
CA LEU A 140 -4.22 9.42 -0.15
C LEU A 140 -5.18 8.68 -1.09
N TYR A 141 -4.60 7.89 -1.98
CA TYR A 141 -5.33 7.01 -2.89
C TYR A 141 -4.89 5.57 -2.70
N TYR A 142 -5.86 4.66 -2.58
CA TYR A 142 -5.65 3.22 -2.59
C TYR A 142 -5.85 2.72 -4.02
N MET A 143 -4.77 2.34 -4.69
CA MET A 143 -4.83 1.80 -6.04
C MET A 143 -4.75 0.29 -5.99
N ARG A 144 -5.81 -0.38 -6.44
CA ARG A 144 -5.85 -1.85 -6.56
C ARG A 144 -4.82 -2.33 -7.59
N CYS A 145 -4.29 -3.53 -7.39
CA CYS A 145 -3.35 -4.12 -8.35
C CYS A 145 -3.96 -4.20 -9.76
N GLU A 146 -5.20 -4.63 -9.88
CA GLU A 146 -5.92 -4.72 -11.16
C GLU A 146 -6.03 -3.36 -11.87
N GLU A 147 -6.31 -2.29 -11.13
CA GLU A 147 -6.37 -0.93 -11.66
C GLU A 147 -4.99 -0.49 -12.18
N LEU A 148 -3.92 -0.71 -11.39
CA LEU A 148 -2.54 -0.43 -11.79
C LEU A 148 -2.20 -1.15 -13.10
N LEU A 149 -2.56 -2.43 -13.21
CA LEU A 149 -2.32 -3.24 -14.41
C LEU A 149 -3.03 -2.70 -15.64
N THR A 150 -4.22 -2.12 -15.48
CA THR A 150 -4.94 -1.48 -16.58
C THR A 150 -4.15 -0.30 -17.15
N TYR A 151 -3.54 0.52 -16.27
CA TYR A 151 -2.70 1.63 -16.69
C TYR A 151 -1.36 1.19 -17.29
N VAL A 152 -0.75 0.14 -16.74
CA VAL A 152 0.49 -0.46 -17.29
C VAL A 152 0.23 -0.98 -18.71
N LYS A 153 -0.80 -1.78 -18.92
CA LYS A 153 -1.20 -2.29 -20.24
C LYS A 153 -1.50 -1.16 -21.23
N ARG A 154 -2.15 -0.08 -20.76
CA ARG A 154 -2.37 1.11 -21.60
C ARG A 154 -1.05 1.70 -22.11
N ALA A 155 -0.06 1.83 -21.21
CA ALA A 155 1.25 2.37 -21.57
C ALA A 155 2.04 1.47 -22.51
N GLU A 156 1.98 0.15 -22.33
CA GLU A 156 2.60 -0.86 -23.22
C GLU A 156 2.01 -0.80 -24.64
N ASN A 157 0.72 -0.55 -24.74
CA ASN A 157 0.02 -0.39 -26.01
C ASN A 157 0.20 1.01 -26.66
N GLY A 158 1.22 1.76 -26.23
CA GLY A 158 1.55 3.08 -26.79
C GLY A 158 0.70 4.24 -26.24
N GLY A 159 -0.12 4.00 -25.22
CA GLY A 159 -0.88 5.03 -24.55
C GLY A 159 -0.06 5.83 -23.54
N ARG A 160 -0.74 6.65 -22.75
CA ARG A 160 -0.10 7.54 -21.75
C ARG A 160 0.64 6.72 -20.67
N LYS A 161 1.88 7.12 -20.40
CA LYS A 161 2.75 6.52 -19.37
C LYS A 161 2.59 7.20 -17.99
N SER A 162 1.40 7.72 -17.72
CA SER A 162 1.07 8.38 -16.46
C SER A 162 -0.42 8.30 -16.18
N ILE A 163 -0.81 8.46 -14.92
CA ILE A 163 -2.18 8.43 -14.44
C ILE A 163 -2.53 9.83 -13.96
N ARG A 164 -3.59 10.43 -14.49
CA ARG A 164 -4.08 11.72 -14.03
C ARG A 164 -4.96 11.53 -12.80
N PHE A 165 -4.99 12.52 -11.94
CA PHE A 165 -5.81 12.52 -10.73
C PHE A 165 -7.32 12.37 -11.03
N ASP A 166 -7.78 12.93 -12.15
CA ASP A 166 -9.18 12.84 -12.58
C ASP A 166 -9.57 11.49 -13.24
N GLU A 167 -8.60 10.59 -13.47
CA GLU A 167 -8.85 9.23 -13.94
C GLU A 167 -9.08 8.24 -12.78
N LEU A 168 -8.80 8.66 -11.54
CA LEU A 168 -8.87 7.80 -10.36
C LEU A 168 -10.32 7.58 -9.91
N ASP A 169 -10.62 6.38 -9.42
CA ASP A 169 -11.95 6.06 -8.87
C ASP A 169 -12.18 6.80 -7.53
N PRO A 170 -13.16 7.71 -7.46
CA PRO A 170 -13.38 8.50 -6.24
C PRO A 170 -13.64 7.70 -4.97
N ARG A 171 -14.08 6.44 -5.10
CA ARG A 171 -14.38 5.55 -3.98
C ARG A 171 -13.13 5.17 -3.19
N PHE A 172 -11.97 5.11 -3.85
CA PHE A 172 -10.70 4.66 -3.27
C PHE A 172 -9.82 5.78 -2.69
N PHE A 173 -10.33 7.01 -2.61
CA PHE A 173 -9.67 8.04 -1.83
C PHE A 173 -9.84 7.77 -0.34
N LEU A 174 -8.70 7.68 0.36
CA LEU A 174 -8.66 7.41 1.79
C LEU A 174 -8.73 8.74 2.56
N ASN A 175 -9.73 8.86 3.41
CA ASN A 175 -9.88 9.98 4.31
C ASN A 175 -9.36 9.62 5.70
N LEU A 176 -8.73 10.58 6.38
CA LEU A 176 -8.36 10.43 7.80
C LEU A 176 -9.56 10.01 8.63
N LYS A 177 -9.46 8.86 9.29
CA LYS A 177 -10.56 8.28 10.03
C LYS A 177 -10.07 7.68 11.33
N ASN A 178 -10.78 7.92 12.42
CA ASN A 178 -10.54 7.23 13.70
C ASN A 178 -9.11 7.35 14.26
N GLY A 179 -8.39 8.42 13.90
CA GLY A 179 -7.02 8.65 14.33
C GLY A 179 -5.97 7.81 13.60
N TYR A 180 -6.34 7.07 12.55
CA TYR A 180 -5.38 6.47 11.63
C TYR A 180 -4.94 7.47 10.60
N LEU A 181 -3.63 7.56 10.39
CA LEU A 181 -3.04 8.48 9.41
C LEU A 181 -3.18 7.96 7.98
N VAL A 182 -3.16 6.64 7.82
CA VAL A 182 -3.31 5.96 6.53
C VAL A 182 -4.30 4.80 6.70
N PRO A 183 -5.62 5.03 6.62
CA PRO A 183 -6.63 4.01 6.90
C PRO A 183 -6.80 3.03 5.72
N TYR A 184 -5.73 2.35 5.31
CA TYR A 184 -5.76 1.45 4.15
C TYR A 184 -6.62 0.19 4.36
N LEU A 185 -7.00 -0.18 5.58
CA LEU A 185 -7.97 -1.25 5.82
C LEU A 185 -9.35 -0.90 5.25
N ASP A 186 -9.73 0.37 5.22
CA ASP A 186 -10.97 0.80 4.54
C ASP A 186 -10.87 0.53 3.03
N GLY A 187 -9.69 0.78 2.43
CA GLY A 187 -9.41 0.47 1.03
C GLY A 187 -9.48 -1.04 0.74
N ILE A 188 -8.88 -1.86 1.62
CA ILE A 188 -8.93 -3.33 1.51
C ILE A 188 -10.38 -3.83 1.59
N ASN A 189 -11.20 -3.34 2.52
CA ASN A 189 -12.60 -3.72 2.63
C ASN A 189 -13.40 -3.37 1.37
N LEU A 190 -13.17 -2.20 0.80
CA LEU A 190 -13.81 -1.80 -0.44
C LEU A 190 -13.32 -2.64 -1.62
N ASP A 191 -12.03 -2.96 -1.70
CA ASP A 191 -11.46 -3.82 -2.73
C ASP A 191 -12.09 -5.22 -2.70
N LEU A 192 -12.22 -5.82 -1.52
CA LEU A 192 -12.91 -7.10 -1.35
C LEU A 192 -14.38 -7.03 -1.81
N THR A 193 -15.10 -5.96 -1.47
CA THR A 193 -16.48 -5.77 -1.92
C THR A 193 -16.57 -5.70 -3.44
N VAL A 194 -15.66 -4.97 -4.08
CA VAL A 194 -15.63 -4.87 -5.55
C VAL A 194 -15.30 -6.21 -6.20
N ARG A 195 -14.39 -7.01 -5.63
CA ARG A 195 -14.06 -8.36 -6.12
C ARG A 195 -15.28 -9.29 -6.06
N GLU A 196 -16.01 -9.28 -4.94
CA GLU A 196 -17.25 -10.06 -4.77
C GLU A 196 -18.36 -9.67 -5.77
N GLU A 197 -18.40 -8.41 -6.20
CA GLU A 197 -19.35 -7.92 -7.22
C GLU A 197 -19.01 -8.40 -8.62
N LEU A 198 -17.73 -8.56 -8.92
CA LEU A 198 -17.23 -9.02 -10.24
C LEU A 198 -17.36 -10.54 -10.42
N ASP A 199 -17.40 -11.30 -9.33
CA ASP A 199 -17.52 -12.78 -9.34
C ASP A 199 -18.97 -13.25 -9.45
N LYS A 200 -19.96 -12.34 -9.48
CA LYS A 200 -21.42 -12.60 -9.63
C LYS A 200 -21.92 -12.39 -11.04
#